data_5fad41c681b02303af992b611e2464f5
#
_entry.id   5fad41c681b02303af992b611e2464f5
#
_cell.length_a   1.000
_cell.length_b   1.000
_cell.length_c   1.000
_cell.angle_alpha   90.00
_cell.angle_beta   90.00
_cell.angle_gamma   90.00
#
_symmetry.space_group_name_H-M   'P 1'
#
loop_
_entity.id
_entity.type
_entity.pdbx_description
1 polymer ?
#
loop_
_entity_poly.entity_id
_entity_poly.type
_entity_poly.pdbx_seq_one_letter_code
_entity_poly.pdbx_strand_id
1 'polypeptide(L)'
;MNTANTLGITEFSCVASGTRKLFRVNEGVPIEEALEAISLFQYYANQLTLDAAMSNEGERFSWPALYMGEMAKALIDDVNDALYATRTTP
;
A
#
# COMPACT_ATOMS: atom_id res chain seq x y z
N MET A 1 -14.14 10.73 19.12
CA MET A 1 -13.55 9.47 18.68
C MET A 1 -13.38 9.45 17.17
N ASN A 2 -12.25 9.06 16.71
CA ASN A 2 -11.99 9.00 15.28
C ASN A 2 -12.50 7.68 14.70
N THR A 3 -13.48 7.78 13.81
CA THR A 3 -14.05 6.60 13.17
C THR A 3 -13.70 6.54 11.69
N ALA A 4 -12.63 7.24 11.29
CA ALA A 4 -12.22 7.24 9.89
C ALA A 4 -11.81 5.85 9.43
N ASN A 5 -12.17 5.54 8.22
CA ASN A 5 -11.84 4.28 7.55
C ASN A 5 -11.28 4.61 6.17
N THR A 6 -10.67 3.60 5.54
CA THR A 6 -10.22 3.76 4.16
C THR A 6 -11.39 4.14 3.27
N LEU A 7 -11.12 4.96 2.24
CA LEU A 7 -12.14 5.45 1.32
C LEU A 7 -12.44 4.48 0.18
N GLY A 8 -11.48 3.65 -0.18
CA GLY A 8 -11.65 2.71 -1.27
C GLY A 8 -11.52 3.34 -2.65
N ILE A 9 -10.76 4.42 -2.76
CA ILE A 9 -10.60 5.15 -4.02
C ILE A 9 -9.21 5.02 -4.64
N THR A 10 -8.24 4.55 -3.85
CA THR A 10 -6.87 4.45 -4.35
C THR A 10 -6.69 3.16 -5.13
N GLU A 11 -6.31 3.28 -6.39
CA GLU A 11 -6.04 2.15 -7.27
C GLU A 11 -4.53 2.01 -7.47
N PHE A 12 -4.09 0.79 -7.74
CA PHE A 12 -2.66 0.53 -7.89
C PHE A 12 -2.41 -0.68 -8.79
N SER A 13 -1.13 -0.90 -9.12
CA SER A 13 -0.65 -1.97 -9.99
C SER A 13 -1.22 -1.85 -11.39
N CYS A 14 -0.48 -1.15 -12.25
CA CYS A 14 -0.87 -1.00 -13.65
C CYS A 14 -0.74 -2.32 -14.40
N VAL A 15 -1.69 -2.59 -15.28
CA VAL A 15 -1.56 -3.69 -16.23
C VAL A 15 -0.64 -3.27 -17.38
N ALA A 16 -0.36 -4.19 -18.29
CA ALA A 16 0.62 -4.00 -19.37
C ALA A 16 0.41 -2.73 -20.19
N SER A 17 -0.84 -2.28 -20.35
CA SER A 17 -1.14 -1.07 -21.10
C SER A 17 -0.67 0.20 -20.38
N GLY A 18 -0.41 0.13 -19.09
CA GLY A 18 0.00 1.27 -18.27
C GLY A 18 -1.12 2.22 -17.89
N THR A 19 -2.32 2.01 -18.39
CA THR A 19 -3.44 2.93 -18.17
C THR A 19 -4.49 2.40 -17.21
N ARG A 20 -4.58 1.09 -17.08
CA ARG A 20 -5.55 0.47 -16.19
C ARG A 20 -4.88 0.01 -14.92
N LYS A 21 -5.58 0.17 -13.81
CA LYS A 21 -5.13 -0.34 -12.51
C LYS A 21 -5.75 -1.71 -12.28
N LEU A 22 -5.01 -2.59 -11.65
CA LEU A 22 -5.45 -3.94 -11.39
C LEU A 22 -6.18 -4.09 -10.06
N PHE A 23 -5.76 -3.33 -9.07
CA PHE A 23 -6.28 -3.43 -7.71
C PHE A 23 -6.76 -2.09 -7.18
N ARG A 24 -7.59 -2.15 -6.17
CA ARG A 24 -8.04 -0.96 -5.46
C ARG A 24 -8.07 -1.28 -3.97
N VAL A 25 -7.77 -0.28 -3.15
CA VAL A 25 -7.92 -0.40 -1.70
C VAL A 25 -9.40 -0.58 -1.38
N ASN A 26 -9.71 -1.54 -0.52
CA ASN A 26 -11.09 -1.77 -0.11
C ASN A 26 -11.56 -0.67 0.84
N GLU A 27 -12.78 -0.22 0.68
CA GLU A 27 -13.34 0.81 1.56
C GLU A 27 -13.71 0.23 2.92
N GLY A 28 -13.85 1.09 3.90
CA GLY A 28 -14.38 0.70 5.19
C GLY A 28 -13.43 0.00 6.14
N VAL A 29 -12.15 -0.07 5.80
CA VAL A 29 -11.15 -0.65 6.70
C VAL A 29 -10.78 0.39 7.76
N PRO A 30 -10.89 0.05 9.06
CA PRO A 30 -10.48 0.99 10.10
C PRO A 30 -9.03 1.43 9.91
N ILE A 31 -8.78 2.72 10.14
CA ILE A 31 -7.45 3.31 9.93
C ILE A 31 -6.37 2.54 10.69
N GLU A 32 -6.64 2.13 11.91
CA GLU A 32 -5.67 1.41 12.72
C GLU A 32 -5.24 0.11 12.07
N GLU A 33 -6.19 -0.64 11.51
CA GLU A 33 -5.89 -1.90 10.82
C GLU A 33 -5.12 -1.64 9.54
N ALA A 34 -5.48 -0.58 8.82
CA ALA A 34 -4.75 -0.22 7.60
C ALA A 34 -3.31 0.16 7.91
N LEU A 35 -3.07 0.91 8.98
CA LEU A 35 -1.72 1.30 9.39
C LEU A 35 -0.87 0.08 9.78
N GLU A 36 -1.47 -0.89 10.46
CA GLU A 36 -0.78 -2.13 10.79
C GLU A 36 -0.37 -2.89 9.53
N ALA A 37 -1.27 -2.97 8.55
CA ALA A 37 -0.98 -3.63 7.29
C ALA A 37 0.13 -2.91 6.53
N ILE A 38 0.11 -1.57 6.51
CA ILE A 38 1.14 -0.77 5.85
C ILE A 38 2.50 -1.07 6.48
N SER A 39 2.56 -1.08 7.79
CA SER A 39 3.80 -1.35 8.52
C SER A 39 4.35 -2.74 8.17
N LEU A 40 3.47 -3.73 8.12
CA LEU A 40 3.85 -5.09 7.82
C LEU A 40 4.34 -5.24 6.38
N PHE A 41 3.62 -4.67 5.42
CA PHE A 41 4.04 -4.71 4.02
C PHE A 41 5.39 -4.03 3.83
N GLN A 42 5.60 -2.91 4.49
CA GLN A 42 6.87 -2.19 4.39
C GLN A 42 8.01 -2.99 5.03
N TYR A 43 7.74 -3.65 6.14
CA TYR A 43 8.72 -4.53 6.77
C TYR A 43 9.19 -5.61 5.81
N TYR A 44 8.25 -6.31 5.18
CA TYR A 44 8.60 -7.39 4.24
C TYR A 44 9.25 -6.85 2.98
N ALA A 45 8.82 -5.70 2.49
CA ALA A 45 9.47 -5.06 1.35
C ALA A 45 10.94 -4.80 1.64
N ASN A 46 11.24 -4.31 2.83
CA ASN A 46 12.62 -4.04 3.25
C ASN A 46 13.44 -5.32 3.37
N GLN A 47 12.85 -6.38 3.93
CA GLN A 47 13.54 -7.67 4.06
C GLN A 47 13.87 -8.27 2.69
N LEU A 48 12.91 -8.22 1.78
CA LEU A 48 13.11 -8.75 0.43
C LEU A 48 14.13 -7.92 -0.34
N THR A 49 14.16 -6.61 -0.13
CA THR A 49 15.14 -5.73 -0.75
C THR A 49 16.55 -6.07 -0.26
N LEU A 50 16.68 -6.33 1.03
CA LEU A 50 17.97 -6.75 1.59
C LEU A 50 18.41 -8.08 1.00
N ASP A 51 17.49 -9.05 0.92
CA ASP A 51 17.78 -10.34 0.34
C ASP A 51 18.22 -10.20 -1.13
N ALA A 52 17.58 -9.31 -1.88
CA ALA A 52 17.94 -9.03 -3.26
C ALA A 52 19.36 -8.49 -3.37
N ALA A 53 19.72 -7.59 -2.46
CA ALA A 53 21.06 -6.98 -2.47
C ALA A 53 22.18 -7.98 -2.14
N MET A 54 21.83 -9.02 -1.37
CA MET A 54 22.80 -10.00 -0.90
C MET A 54 22.81 -11.31 -1.70
N SER A 55 22.01 -11.40 -2.74
CA SER A 55 21.83 -12.61 -3.51
C SER A 55 22.25 -12.44 -4.96
N ASN A 56 22.69 -13.53 -5.58
CA ASN A 56 22.91 -13.56 -7.03
C ASN A 56 21.59 -13.64 -7.79
N GLU A 57 20.49 -13.89 -7.10
CA GLU A 57 19.18 -14.00 -7.67
C GLU A 57 18.30 -12.80 -7.25
N GLY A 58 18.87 -11.59 -7.35
CA GLY A 58 18.21 -10.38 -6.92
C GLY A 58 16.81 -10.18 -7.49
N GLU A 59 16.62 -10.55 -8.75
CA GLU A 59 15.34 -10.42 -9.44
C GLU A 59 14.24 -11.22 -8.74
N ARG A 60 14.57 -12.38 -8.20
CA ARG A 60 13.64 -13.24 -7.49
C ARG A 60 13.02 -12.54 -6.26
N PHE A 61 13.78 -11.65 -5.64
CA PHE A 61 13.35 -10.95 -4.44
C PHE A 61 12.85 -9.54 -4.73
N SER A 62 13.35 -8.92 -5.81
CA SER A 62 13.02 -7.53 -6.14
C SER A 62 11.57 -7.36 -6.56
N TRP A 63 11.01 -8.29 -7.32
CA TRP A 63 9.62 -8.19 -7.76
C TRP A 63 8.63 -8.25 -6.59
N PRO A 64 8.74 -9.23 -5.67
CA PRO A 64 7.87 -9.23 -4.50
C PRO A 64 8.04 -7.98 -3.64
N ALA A 65 9.26 -7.47 -3.51
CA ALA A 65 9.50 -6.23 -2.76
C ALA A 65 8.77 -5.06 -3.39
N LEU A 66 8.81 -4.96 -4.71
CA LEU A 66 8.09 -3.90 -5.42
C LEU A 66 6.59 -3.98 -5.18
N TYR A 67 6.01 -5.17 -5.27
CA TYR A 67 4.58 -5.36 -5.05
C TYR A 67 4.17 -5.01 -3.62
N MET A 68 4.96 -5.41 -2.64
CA MET A 68 4.70 -5.05 -1.24
C MET A 68 4.77 -3.54 -1.03
N GLY A 69 5.73 -2.89 -1.67
CA GLY A 69 5.86 -1.44 -1.63
C GLY A 69 4.66 -0.73 -2.26
N GLU A 70 4.17 -1.24 -3.38
CA GLU A 70 3.00 -0.68 -4.04
C GLU A 70 1.75 -0.81 -3.17
N MET A 71 1.58 -1.95 -2.50
CA MET A 71 0.45 -2.16 -1.60
C MET A 71 0.52 -1.20 -0.41
N ALA A 72 1.69 -1.04 0.19
CA ALA A 72 1.88 -0.12 1.29
C ALA A 72 1.59 1.32 0.87
N LYS A 73 2.10 1.71 -0.30
CA LYS A 73 1.90 3.07 -0.82
C LYS A 73 0.42 3.35 -1.09
N ALA A 74 -0.28 2.41 -1.72
CA ALA A 74 -1.70 2.58 -2.01
C ALA A 74 -2.52 2.73 -0.73
N LEU A 75 -2.21 1.92 0.28
CA LEU A 75 -2.91 2.00 1.56
C LEU A 75 -2.67 3.32 2.27
N ILE A 76 -1.41 3.78 2.32
CA ILE A 76 -1.13 5.05 3.02
C ILE A 76 -1.75 6.23 2.28
N ASP A 77 -1.80 6.19 0.95
CA ASP A 77 -2.46 7.23 0.19
C ASP A 77 -3.96 7.28 0.49
N ASP A 78 -4.61 6.13 0.53
CA ASP A 78 -6.03 6.06 0.84
C ASP A 78 -6.31 6.52 2.27
N VAL A 79 -5.49 6.08 3.22
CA VAL A 79 -5.58 6.52 4.62
C VAL A 79 -5.42 8.04 4.72
N ASN A 80 -4.46 8.58 4.01
CA ASN A 80 -4.18 10.01 4.00
C ASN A 80 -5.39 10.79 3.49
N ASP A 81 -6.00 10.32 2.41
CA ASP A 81 -7.19 10.93 1.84
C ASP A 81 -8.36 10.86 2.83
N ALA A 82 -8.51 9.73 3.50
CA ALA A 82 -9.55 9.54 4.51
C ALA A 82 -9.39 10.51 5.68
N LEU A 83 -8.17 10.68 6.15
CA LEU A 83 -7.89 11.62 7.25
C LEU A 83 -8.10 13.07 6.80
N TYR A 84 -7.72 13.38 5.58
CA TYR A 84 -7.93 14.72 5.04
C TYR A 84 -9.43 15.03 4.95
N ALA A 85 -10.21 14.09 4.47
CA ALA A 85 -11.66 14.25 4.37
C ALA A 85 -12.29 14.48 5.75
N THR A 86 -11.80 13.77 6.76
CA THR A 86 -12.28 13.95 8.14
C THR A 86 -11.99 15.35 8.67
N ARG A 87 -10.81 15.90 8.33
CA ARG A 87 -10.41 17.24 8.78
C ARG A 87 -11.25 18.33 8.15
N THR A 88 -11.65 18.14 6.89
CA THR A 88 -12.35 19.18 6.15
C THR A 88 -13.86 19.14 6.36
N THR A 89 -14.35 18.12 7.04
CA THR A 89 -15.78 18.02 7.38
C THR A 89 -16.06 18.84 8.63
N PRO A 90 -17.03 19.76 8.57
CA PRO A 90 -17.41 20.59 9.73
C PRO A 90 -17.93 19.74 10.89
#